data_b2b5161a956d4cfce0c79d21bae7e5f1
#
_entry.id   b2b5161a956d4cfce0c79d21bae7e5f1
#
_cell.length_a   1.000
_cell.length_b   1.000
_cell.length_c   1.000
_cell.angle_alpha   90.00
_cell.angle_beta   90.00
_cell.angle_gamma   90.00
#
_symmetry.space_group_name_H-M   'P 1'
#
loop_
_entity.id
_entity.type
_entity.pdbx_description
1 polymer ?
#
loop_
_entity_poly.entity_id
_entity_poly.type
_entity_poly.pdbx_seq_one_letter_code
_entity_poly.pdbx_strand_id
1 'polypeptide(L)'
;MMEPYILQDFGGRFLTGEPAHAEGKIWPGISGYVEWFVPAASRPVSVLFVHGGGGQGSEFLRTPDGRPGWAHSFLRAGFPVYILDRPGHGRCAWNEPVHGPALPLPDYGFLYPRFVEPERHDLWPEAAKHDRWPDDPRAGDRFMASQGPMATTLAASQHHVEAIADALFELIGPTIIVSHSAGGPCGWALAAKGGDKVEAIVAIEPLGYPGMVHPLGTFENDLCAAPYAGAADPFDRPVAIVTGEATWMREANARAAAFVRDRGNVFEHIRLEEHGIGGNGHMLMSEINSAAIADLLVAWIERSLGGRASLPSSDAILG
;
A
#
# COMPACT_ATOMS: atom_id res chain seq x y z
N MET A 1 -14.19 24.55 3.24
CA MET A 1 -14.55 23.72 2.06
C MET A 1 -13.26 23.38 1.34
N MET A 2 -13.11 22.13 0.90
CA MET A 2 -11.98 21.77 0.05
C MET A 2 -12.13 22.43 -1.33
N GLU A 3 -11.02 22.89 -1.91
CA GLU A 3 -11.02 23.33 -3.30
C GLU A 3 -11.37 22.16 -4.23
N PRO A 4 -12.18 22.39 -5.29
CA PRO A 4 -12.54 21.36 -6.24
C PRO A 4 -11.32 20.89 -7.03
N TYR A 5 -11.32 19.62 -7.40
CA TYR A 5 -10.33 19.08 -8.35
C TYR A 5 -10.85 19.27 -9.78
N ILE A 6 -9.93 19.61 -10.68
CA ILE A 6 -10.17 19.47 -12.11
C ILE A 6 -9.44 18.20 -12.53
N LEU A 7 -10.20 17.19 -12.93
CA LEU A 7 -9.65 15.92 -13.42
C LEU A 7 -9.70 15.90 -14.94
N GLN A 8 -8.63 15.44 -15.55
CA GLN A 8 -8.57 15.15 -16.98
C GLN A 8 -9.24 13.82 -17.27
N ASP A 9 -9.08 12.84 -16.36
CA ASP A 9 -9.66 11.50 -16.48
C ASP A 9 -9.91 10.91 -15.08
N PHE A 10 -10.92 10.04 -15.00
CA PHE A 10 -11.17 9.17 -13.85
C PHE A 10 -11.91 7.91 -14.31
N GLY A 11 -11.68 6.80 -13.66
CA GLY A 11 -12.33 5.55 -14.03
C GLY A 11 -11.93 4.37 -13.17
N GLY A 12 -12.27 3.19 -13.64
CA GLY A 12 -11.87 1.95 -13.01
C GLY A 12 -12.00 0.76 -13.96
N ARG A 13 -11.16 -0.25 -13.73
CA ARG A 13 -11.09 -1.44 -14.57
C ARG A 13 -10.77 -2.68 -13.76
N PHE A 14 -11.40 -3.80 -14.10
CA PHE A 14 -10.93 -5.10 -13.66
C PHE A 14 -9.69 -5.51 -14.45
N LEU A 15 -8.66 -5.92 -13.74
CA LEU A 15 -7.46 -6.54 -14.27
C LEU A 15 -7.64 -8.05 -14.14
N THR A 16 -7.41 -8.79 -15.20
CA THR A 16 -7.67 -10.23 -15.22
C THR A 16 -6.41 -11.00 -15.61
N GLY A 17 -6.09 -12.03 -14.84
CA GLY A 17 -5.15 -13.07 -15.25
C GLY A 17 -5.79 -14.10 -16.15
N GLU A 18 -5.04 -15.15 -16.50
CA GLU A 18 -5.51 -16.26 -17.31
C GLU A 18 -6.68 -17.03 -16.61
N PRO A 19 -7.67 -17.53 -17.38
CA PRO A 19 -8.75 -18.32 -16.80
C PRO A 19 -8.24 -19.51 -15.99
N ALA A 20 -8.85 -19.74 -14.83
CA ALA A 20 -8.52 -20.84 -13.94
C ALA A 20 -9.39 -22.06 -14.23
N HIS A 21 -8.77 -23.24 -14.31
CA HIS A 21 -9.47 -24.52 -14.47
C HIS A 21 -9.45 -25.26 -13.13
N ALA A 22 -10.58 -25.29 -12.45
CA ALA A 22 -10.72 -25.96 -11.16
C ALA A 22 -12.07 -26.67 -11.06
N GLU A 23 -12.11 -27.83 -10.39
CA GLU A 23 -13.32 -28.60 -10.12
C GLU A 23 -14.13 -28.96 -11.40
N GLY A 24 -13.45 -29.16 -12.53
CA GLY A 24 -14.08 -29.45 -13.82
C GLY A 24 -14.83 -28.26 -14.44
N LYS A 25 -14.60 -27.04 -13.92
CA LYS A 25 -15.17 -25.77 -14.39
C LYS A 25 -14.08 -24.83 -14.83
N ILE A 26 -14.48 -23.84 -15.65
CA ILE A 26 -13.63 -22.72 -16.01
C ILE A 26 -14.10 -21.51 -15.20
N TRP A 27 -13.18 -20.94 -14.42
CA TRP A 27 -13.41 -19.76 -13.59
C TRP A 27 -12.73 -18.54 -14.23
N PRO A 28 -13.21 -17.30 -13.98
CA PRO A 28 -12.39 -16.12 -14.21
C PRO A 28 -11.05 -16.32 -13.50
N GLY A 29 -9.96 -15.92 -14.13
CA GLY A 29 -8.65 -15.98 -13.51
C GLY A 29 -8.54 -15.08 -12.27
N ILE A 30 -7.40 -15.13 -11.62
CA ILE A 30 -7.06 -14.18 -10.56
C ILE A 30 -7.27 -12.77 -11.10
N SER A 31 -8.05 -11.95 -10.40
CA SER A 31 -8.47 -10.64 -10.86
C SER A 31 -8.27 -9.60 -9.78
N GLY A 32 -7.79 -8.42 -10.15
CA GLY A 32 -7.74 -7.22 -9.32
C GLY A 32 -8.65 -6.13 -9.89
N TYR A 33 -8.89 -5.07 -9.14
CA TYR A 33 -9.56 -3.88 -9.64
C TYR A 33 -8.70 -2.65 -9.36
N VAL A 34 -8.53 -1.82 -10.37
CA VAL A 34 -7.84 -0.53 -10.22
C VAL A 34 -8.80 0.60 -10.58
N GLU A 35 -8.83 1.62 -9.71
CA GLU A 35 -9.47 2.89 -10.02
C GLU A 35 -8.42 3.99 -10.11
N TRP A 36 -8.73 5.03 -10.90
CA TRP A 36 -7.78 6.11 -11.11
C TRP A 36 -8.45 7.47 -11.14
N PHE A 37 -7.64 8.47 -10.80
CA PHE A 37 -7.95 9.89 -10.85
C PHE A 37 -6.73 10.61 -11.42
N VAL A 38 -6.90 11.29 -12.56
CA VAL A 38 -5.82 12.00 -13.26
C VAL A 38 -6.10 13.50 -13.20
N PRO A 39 -5.27 14.30 -12.50
CA PRO A 39 -5.44 15.75 -12.47
C PRO A 39 -5.25 16.36 -13.87
N ALA A 40 -5.92 17.47 -14.16
CA ALA A 40 -5.73 18.19 -15.43
C ALA A 40 -4.29 18.71 -15.60
N ALA A 41 -3.66 19.15 -14.49
CA ALA A 41 -2.22 19.45 -14.43
C ALA A 41 -1.51 18.27 -13.78
N SER A 42 -1.11 17.29 -14.60
CA SER A 42 -0.52 16.03 -14.16
C SER A 42 0.98 16.02 -14.18
N ARG A 43 1.59 15.41 -13.18
CA ARG A 43 3.00 14.98 -13.21
C ARG A 43 3.18 13.80 -14.17
N PRO A 44 4.39 13.61 -14.72
CA PRO A 44 4.66 12.51 -15.66
C PRO A 44 4.73 11.13 -14.98
N VAL A 45 4.81 11.09 -13.65
CA VAL A 45 4.86 9.88 -12.84
C VAL A 45 3.59 9.78 -11.99
N SER A 46 2.98 8.59 -11.95
CA SER A 46 1.79 8.30 -11.15
C SER A 46 2.13 7.76 -9.76
N VAL A 47 1.11 7.62 -8.92
CA VAL A 47 1.20 6.90 -7.64
C VAL A 47 0.21 5.75 -7.66
N LEU A 48 0.69 4.55 -7.34
CA LEU A 48 -0.10 3.33 -7.17
C LEU A 48 -0.20 3.00 -5.68
N PHE A 49 -1.40 3.08 -5.12
CA PHE A 49 -1.68 2.64 -3.76
C PHE A 49 -2.03 1.16 -3.71
N VAL A 50 -1.38 0.43 -2.77
CA VAL A 50 -1.58 -1.00 -2.52
C VAL A 50 -1.89 -1.21 -1.04
N HIS A 51 -3.13 -1.56 -0.74
CA HIS A 51 -3.65 -1.69 0.62
C HIS A 51 -3.07 -2.89 1.40
N GLY A 52 -3.26 -2.88 2.73
CA GLY A 52 -2.82 -3.91 3.66
C GLY A 52 -3.69 -5.18 3.68
N GLY A 53 -3.52 -6.01 4.68
CA GLY A 53 -4.09 -7.34 4.90
C GLY A 53 -5.49 -7.57 4.36
N GLY A 54 -6.49 -7.55 5.21
CA GLY A 54 -7.91 -7.64 4.83
C GLY A 54 -8.51 -6.32 4.33
N GLY A 55 -7.71 -5.27 4.18
CA GLY A 55 -8.15 -3.96 3.71
C GLY A 55 -8.57 -3.92 2.24
N GLN A 56 -8.85 -2.73 1.75
CA GLN A 56 -9.23 -2.46 0.36
C GLN A 56 -8.85 -1.03 -0.03
N GLY A 57 -8.86 -0.72 -1.33
CA GLY A 57 -8.40 0.58 -1.85
C GLY A 57 -9.16 1.79 -1.30
N SER A 58 -10.39 1.61 -0.81
CA SER A 58 -11.18 2.70 -0.22
C SER A 58 -10.51 3.37 1.00
N GLU A 59 -9.56 2.71 1.67
CA GLU A 59 -8.81 3.28 2.81
C GLU A 59 -7.94 4.48 2.43
N PHE A 60 -7.55 4.58 1.15
CA PHE A 60 -6.80 5.73 0.63
C PHE A 60 -7.69 6.86 0.14
N LEU A 61 -8.99 6.63 -0.06
CA LEU A 61 -9.95 7.65 -0.48
C LEU A 61 -10.46 8.48 0.69
N ARG A 62 -10.81 7.80 1.80
CA ARG A 62 -11.37 8.42 3.00
C ARG A 62 -10.90 7.71 4.26
N THR A 63 -10.66 8.50 5.31
CA THR A 63 -10.44 7.97 6.65
C THR A 63 -11.74 7.42 7.25
N PRO A 64 -11.69 6.55 8.27
CA PRO A 64 -12.88 5.99 8.92
C PRO A 64 -13.85 7.03 9.49
N ASP A 65 -13.37 8.22 9.86
CA ASP A 65 -14.16 9.36 10.33
C ASP A 65 -14.62 10.32 9.21
N GLY A 66 -14.33 9.97 7.93
CA GLY A 66 -14.82 10.67 6.75
C GLY A 66 -13.97 11.85 6.26
N ARG A 67 -12.77 12.09 6.87
CA ARG A 67 -11.81 13.06 6.34
C ARG A 67 -11.25 12.58 4.99
N PRO A 68 -10.67 13.48 4.17
CA PRO A 68 -9.96 13.10 2.95
C PRO A 68 -8.82 12.12 3.25
N GLY A 69 -8.74 11.05 2.47
CA GLY A 69 -7.63 10.10 2.50
C GLY A 69 -6.41 10.59 1.71
N TRP A 70 -5.35 9.80 1.69
CA TRP A 70 -4.09 10.14 1.02
C TRP A 70 -4.22 10.42 -0.48
N ALA A 71 -5.14 9.76 -1.17
CA ALA A 71 -5.41 10.04 -2.58
C ALA A 71 -5.64 11.54 -2.84
N HIS A 72 -6.32 12.23 -1.93
CA HIS A 72 -6.56 13.67 -2.05
C HIS A 72 -5.29 14.51 -1.92
N SER A 73 -4.37 14.16 -1.02
CA SER A 73 -3.09 14.87 -0.87
C SER A 73 -2.21 14.71 -2.11
N PHE A 74 -2.14 13.49 -2.64
CA PHE A 74 -1.35 13.20 -3.85
C PHE A 74 -1.95 13.85 -5.10
N LEU A 75 -3.28 13.87 -5.24
CA LEU A 75 -3.95 14.59 -6.33
C LEU A 75 -3.67 16.10 -6.28
N ARG A 76 -3.69 16.71 -5.08
CA ARG A 76 -3.31 18.13 -4.91
C ARG A 76 -1.86 18.40 -5.28
N ALA A 77 -0.98 17.45 -4.99
CA ALA A 77 0.41 17.53 -5.41
C ALA A 77 0.59 17.29 -6.93
N GLY A 78 -0.49 17.03 -7.68
CA GLY A 78 -0.48 16.84 -9.13
C GLY A 78 -0.14 15.43 -9.61
N PHE A 79 -0.10 14.45 -8.73
CA PHE A 79 0.12 13.05 -9.15
C PHE A 79 -1.16 12.44 -9.70
N PRO A 80 -1.12 11.76 -10.88
CA PRO A 80 -2.11 10.75 -11.20
C PRO A 80 -2.14 9.68 -10.11
N VAL A 81 -3.31 9.36 -9.59
CA VAL A 81 -3.48 8.41 -8.50
C VAL A 81 -4.20 7.17 -9.03
N TYR A 82 -3.59 6.02 -8.81
CA TYR A 82 -4.16 4.71 -9.05
C TYR A 82 -4.32 3.97 -7.72
N ILE A 83 -5.46 3.34 -7.50
CA ILE A 83 -5.77 2.62 -6.25
C ILE A 83 -6.15 1.20 -6.62
N LEU A 84 -5.37 0.25 -6.14
CA LEU A 84 -5.57 -1.17 -6.41
C LEU A 84 -6.37 -1.83 -5.29
N ASP A 85 -7.51 -2.43 -5.62
CA ASP A 85 -8.04 -3.55 -4.85
C ASP A 85 -7.29 -4.80 -5.28
N ARG A 86 -6.46 -5.34 -4.39
CA ARG A 86 -5.69 -6.55 -4.67
C ARG A 86 -6.62 -7.74 -4.95
N PRO A 87 -6.19 -8.75 -5.71
CA PRO A 87 -7.00 -9.94 -5.94
C PRO A 87 -7.56 -10.52 -4.64
N GLY A 88 -8.84 -10.84 -4.67
CA GLY A 88 -9.58 -11.35 -3.52
C GLY A 88 -10.05 -10.29 -2.51
N HIS A 89 -9.84 -8.99 -2.78
CA HIS A 89 -10.18 -7.89 -1.88
C HIS A 89 -11.09 -6.86 -2.56
N GLY A 90 -11.81 -6.09 -1.75
CA GLY A 90 -12.64 -4.98 -2.21
C GLY A 90 -13.64 -5.40 -3.29
N ARG A 91 -13.51 -4.80 -4.48
CA ARG A 91 -14.38 -5.11 -5.63
C ARG A 91 -14.09 -6.45 -6.31
N CYS A 92 -12.97 -7.10 -5.95
CA CYS A 92 -12.60 -8.43 -6.44
C CYS A 92 -12.82 -9.47 -5.34
N ALA A 93 -14.04 -9.97 -5.23
CA ALA A 93 -14.42 -10.91 -4.18
C ALA A 93 -13.55 -12.19 -4.19
N TRP A 94 -13.25 -12.68 -3.00
CA TRP A 94 -12.53 -13.94 -2.83
C TRP A 94 -13.31 -15.11 -3.45
N ASN A 95 -12.61 -15.92 -4.22
CA ASN A 95 -13.13 -17.15 -4.80
C ASN A 95 -12.13 -18.27 -4.50
N GLU A 96 -12.44 -19.15 -3.56
CA GLU A 96 -11.53 -20.18 -3.07
C GLU A 96 -10.98 -21.11 -4.18
N PRO A 97 -11.77 -21.59 -5.16
CA PRO A 97 -11.25 -22.35 -6.30
C PRO A 97 -10.15 -21.65 -7.12
N VAL A 98 -10.07 -20.33 -7.05
CA VAL A 98 -9.12 -19.50 -7.80
C VAL A 98 -7.99 -18.99 -6.93
N HIS A 99 -8.33 -18.46 -5.73
CA HIS A 99 -7.38 -17.82 -4.82
C HIS A 99 -6.77 -18.80 -3.80
N GLY A 100 -7.30 -20.02 -3.71
CA GLY A 100 -6.97 -20.94 -2.63
C GLY A 100 -7.67 -20.60 -1.30
N PRO A 101 -7.29 -21.27 -0.20
CA PRO A 101 -7.90 -21.03 1.10
C PRO A 101 -7.59 -19.63 1.64
N ALA A 102 -8.54 -19.06 2.38
CA ALA A 102 -8.39 -17.80 3.08
C ALA A 102 -8.15 -17.99 4.57
N LEU A 103 -7.49 -17.02 5.21
CA LEU A 103 -7.50 -16.88 6.66
C LEU A 103 -8.91 -16.51 7.13
N PRO A 104 -9.32 -16.93 8.34
CA PRO A 104 -10.54 -16.43 8.97
C PRO A 104 -10.54 -14.90 9.03
N LEU A 105 -11.72 -14.30 8.87
CA LEU A 105 -11.86 -12.86 9.08
C LEU A 105 -11.44 -12.51 10.51
N PRO A 106 -10.59 -11.49 10.68
CA PRO A 106 -10.21 -11.06 12.00
C PRO A 106 -11.38 -10.39 12.70
N ASP A 107 -11.56 -10.69 13.98
CA ASP A 107 -12.59 -10.10 14.83
C ASP A 107 -12.13 -8.84 15.55
N TYR A 108 -13.04 -8.22 16.30
CA TYR A 108 -12.76 -7.04 17.13
C TYR A 108 -11.65 -7.30 18.16
N GLY A 109 -11.61 -8.48 18.76
CA GLY A 109 -10.60 -8.86 19.74
C GLY A 109 -9.19 -8.94 19.16
N PHE A 110 -9.07 -9.18 17.87
CA PHE A 110 -7.78 -9.18 17.17
C PHE A 110 -7.37 -7.81 16.65
N LEU A 111 -8.30 -7.07 15.98
CA LEU A 111 -7.95 -5.82 15.29
C LEU A 111 -7.92 -4.61 16.21
N TYR A 112 -8.86 -4.48 17.16
CA TYR A 112 -8.91 -3.30 18.03
C TYR A 112 -7.64 -3.10 18.85
N PRO A 113 -7.13 -4.14 19.55
CA PRO A 113 -5.89 -4.01 20.33
C PRO A 113 -4.64 -3.68 19.51
N ARG A 114 -4.70 -3.85 18.19
CA ARG A 114 -3.54 -3.62 17.32
C ARG A 114 -3.62 -2.35 16.48
N PHE A 115 -4.83 -1.90 16.15
CA PHE A 115 -5.03 -0.86 15.15
C PHE A 115 -5.85 0.33 15.64
N VAL A 116 -6.83 0.09 16.52
CA VAL A 116 -7.81 1.11 16.93
C VAL A 116 -7.48 1.73 18.27
N GLU A 117 -7.22 0.90 19.27
CA GLU A 117 -7.01 1.34 20.65
C GLU A 117 -5.85 0.59 21.35
N PRO A 118 -4.66 0.49 20.70
CA PRO A 118 -3.55 -0.27 21.28
C PRO A 118 -3.12 0.24 22.66
N GLU A 119 -3.29 1.53 22.96
CA GLU A 119 -2.97 2.14 24.26
C GLU A 119 -3.77 1.55 25.42
N ARG A 120 -4.86 0.85 25.15
CA ARG A 120 -5.71 0.22 26.19
C ARG A 120 -5.35 -1.24 26.47
N HIS A 121 -4.44 -1.83 25.69
CA HIS A 121 -4.23 -3.27 25.71
C HIS A 121 -2.83 -3.73 26.12
N ASP A 122 -1.85 -2.82 26.13
CA ASP A 122 -0.48 -3.07 26.60
C ASP A 122 0.19 -4.32 25.97
N LEU A 123 -0.07 -4.57 24.68
CA LEU A 123 0.45 -5.75 24.00
C LEU A 123 1.93 -5.64 23.56
N TRP A 124 2.47 -4.41 23.50
CA TRP A 124 3.87 -4.10 23.22
C TRP A 124 4.24 -2.76 23.88
N PRO A 125 5.53 -2.49 24.15
CA PRO A 125 5.96 -1.35 24.98
C PRO A 125 5.50 0.02 24.44
N GLU A 126 5.47 0.22 23.14
CA GLU A 126 5.10 1.50 22.53
C GLU A 126 3.59 1.69 22.37
N ALA A 127 2.78 0.67 22.61
CA ALA A 127 1.30 0.74 22.49
C ALA A 127 0.72 1.93 23.27
N ALA A 128 1.23 2.20 24.46
CA ALA A 128 0.78 3.30 25.32
C ALA A 128 0.98 4.71 24.72
N LYS A 129 1.78 4.85 23.67
CA LYS A 129 2.00 6.11 22.96
C LYS A 129 0.94 6.41 21.91
N HIS A 130 0.11 5.44 21.56
CA HIS A 130 -0.91 5.62 20.54
C HIS A 130 -1.99 6.60 20.99
N ASP A 131 -2.17 7.68 20.23
CA ASP A 131 -3.16 8.71 20.52
C ASP A 131 -3.73 9.35 19.23
N ARG A 132 -3.61 8.65 18.09
CA ARG A 132 -3.95 9.21 16.77
C ARG A 132 -5.19 8.57 16.12
N TRP A 133 -5.83 7.61 16.75
CA TRP A 133 -7.10 7.13 16.22
C TRP A 133 -8.17 8.23 16.29
N PRO A 134 -9.07 8.35 15.28
CA PRO A 134 -10.14 9.36 15.29
C PRO A 134 -11.06 9.22 16.49
N ASP A 135 -11.43 10.34 17.12
CA ASP A 135 -12.41 10.39 18.23
C ASP A 135 -13.86 10.35 17.71
N ASP A 136 -14.14 9.62 16.63
CA ASP A 136 -15.48 9.31 16.15
C ASP A 136 -15.86 7.91 16.67
N PRO A 137 -16.92 7.77 17.46
CA PRO A 137 -17.28 6.48 18.07
C PRO A 137 -17.63 5.40 17.04
N ARG A 138 -17.82 5.77 15.77
CA ARG A 138 -18.07 4.84 14.67
C ARG A 138 -16.84 4.56 13.80
N ALA A 139 -15.73 5.23 14.02
CA ALA A 139 -14.54 5.04 13.19
C ALA A 139 -14.03 3.59 13.24
N GLY A 140 -13.99 3.00 14.43
CA GLY A 140 -13.61 1.60 14.60
C GLY A 140 -14.54 0.62 13.88
N ASP A 141 -15.87 0.81 13.98
CA ASP A 141 -16.86 -0.04 13.30
C ASP A 141 -16.75 0.06 11.77
N ARG A 142 -16.51 1.27 11.23
CA ARG A 142 -16.31 1.46 9.79
C ARG A 142 -15.02 0.83 9.31
N PHE A 143 -13.96 0.88 10.12
CA PHE A 143 -12.72 0.16 9.86
C PHE A 143 -12.97 -1.36 9.84
N MET A 144 -13.67 -1.92 10.83
CA MET A 144 -14.03 -3.34 10.85
C MET A 144 -14.87 -3.75 9.65
N ALA A 145 -15.83 -2.92 9.24
CA ALA A 145 -16.70 -3.19 8.09
C ALA A 145 -15.95 -3.18 6.74
N SER A 146 -14.77 -2.58 6.68
CA SER A 146 -13.93 -2.58 5.47
C SER A 146 -13.07 -3.83 5.32
N GLN A 147 -13.00 -4.68 6.36
CA GLN A 147 -12.13 -5.84 6.36
C GLN A 147 -12.71 -7.02 5.58
N GLY A 148 -11.87 -7.66 4.80
CA GLY A 148 -12.16 -8.83 4.00
C GLY A 148 -11.23 -10.01 4.30
N PRO A 149 -11.38 -11.14 3.60
CA PRO A 149 -10.47 -12.27 3.69
C PRO A 149 -9.07 -11.90 3.18
N MET A 150 -8.08 -12.65 3.61
CA MET A 150 -6.73 -12.58 3.06
C MET A 150 -6.15 -13.98 2.85
N ALA A 151 -5.15 -14.09 1.98
CA ALA A 151 -4.46 -15.34 1.73
C ALA A 151 -3.78 -15.88 3.01
N THR A 152 -3.64 -17.20 3.08
CA THR A 152 -3.00 -17.88 4.21
C THR A 152 -1.49 -17.58 4.32
N THR A 153 -0.86 -17.14 3.24
CA THR A 153 0.56 -16.78 3.20
C THR A 153 0.80 -15.48 2.43
N LEU A 154 1.89 -14.79 2.72
CA LEU A 154 2.33 -13.62 1.95
C LEU A 154 2.74 -14.03 0.52
N ALA A 155 3.35 -15.19 0.35
CA ALA A 155 3.70 -15.73 -0.95
C ALA A 155 2.48 -15.90 -1.87
N ALA A 156 1.36 -16.41 -1.34
CA ALA A 156 0.11 -16.50 -2.10
C ALA A 156 -0.41 -15.10 -2.49
N SER A 157 -0.36 -14.13 -1.59
CA SER A 157 -0.73 -12.74 -1.89
C SER A 157 0.15 -12.12 -2.98
N GLN A 158 1.46 -12.39 -2.95
CA GLN A 158 2.40 -11.96 -3.99
C GLN A 158 2.06 -12.59 -5.35
N HIS A 159 1.83 -13.89 -5.36
CA HIS A 159 1.43 -14.63 -6.58
C HIS A 159 0.15 -14.06 -7.21
N HIS A 160 -0.80 -13.69 -6.36
CA HIS A 160 -2.04 -13.09 -6.84
C HIS A 160 -1.81 -11.73 -7.53
N VAL A 161 -0.98 -10.86 -6.99
CA VAL A 161 -0.70 -9.56 -7.64
C VAL A 161 0.20 -9.71 -8.86
N GLU A 162 1.09 -10.69 -8.90
CA GLU A 162 1.89 -11.01 -10.08
C GLU A 162 1.04 -11.43 -11.28
N ALA A 163 -0.05 -12.18 -11.03
CA ALA A 163 -0.96 -12.64 -12.07
C ALA A 163 -1.67 -11.49 -12.81
N ILE A 164 -1.78 -10.32 -12.21
CA ILE A 164 -2.41 -9.12 -12.80
C ILE A 164 -1.40 -8.03 -13.17
N ALA A 165 -0.11 -8.23 -12.89
CA ALA A 165 0.89 -7.17 -13.00
C ALA A 165 1.05 -6.66 -14.44
N ASP A 166 1.06 -7.54 -15.43
CA ASP A 166 1.22 -7.16 -16.83
C ASP A 166 0.06 -6.24 -17.26
N ALA A 167 -1.19 -6.63 -16.99
CA ALA A 167 -2.37 -5.83 -17.30
C ALA A 167 -2.39 -4.49 -16.53
N LEU A 168 -1.88 -4.48 -15.29
CA LEU A 168 -1.74 -3.27 -14.51
C LEU A 168 -0.72 -2.31 -15.15
N PHE A 169 0.48 -2.80 -15.46
CA PHE A 169 1.55 -1.97 -16.04
C PHE A 169 1.36 -1.62 -17.53
N GLU A 170 0.43 -2.27 -18.23
CA GLU A 170 -0.05 -1.79 -19.52
C GLU A 170 -0.93 -0.54 -19.37
N LEU A 171 -1.71 -0.48 -18.29
CA LEU A 171 -2.64 0.63 -18.04
C LEU A 171 -1.95 1.86 -17.44
N ILE A 172 -1.02 1.65 -16.48
CA ILE A 172 -0.34 2.74 -15.78
C ILE A 172 1.04 2.97 -16.40
N GLY A 173 1.41 4.25 -16.55
CA GLY A 173 2.74 4.65 -16.99
C GLY A 173 3.81 4.48 -15.90
N PRO A 174 4.88 5.29 -15.92
CA PRO A 174 5.83 5.35 -14.82
C PRO A 174 5.13 5.62 -13.50
N THR A 175 5.47 4.86 -12.46
CA THR A 175 4.72 4.90 -11.20
C THR A 175 5.60 4.78 -9.96
N ILE A 176 5.11 5.32 -8.86
CA ILE A 176 5.62 5.14 -7.50
C ILE A 176 4.65 4.19 -6.80
N ILE A 177 5.16 3.10 -6.23
CA ILE A 177 4.34 2.18 -5.45
C ILE A 177 4.31 2.65 -4.00
N VAL A 178 3.12 2.94 -3.47
CA VAL A 178 2.87 3.20 -2.04
C VAL A 178 2.09 2.02 -1.50
N SER A 179 2.74 1.17 -0.73
CA SER A 179 2.16 -0.07 -0.21
C SER A 179 2.08 -0.05 1.31
N HIS A 180 1.07 -0.71 1.88
CA HIS A 180 0.84 -0.77 3.31
C HIS A 180 0.80 -2.20 3.83
N SER A 181 1.42 -2.47 4.99
CA SER A 181 1.28 -3.72 5.75
C SER A 181 1.54 -4.98 4.90
N ALA A 182 0.60 -5.92 4.82
CA ALA A 182 0.66 -7.09 3.94
C ALA A 182 0.68 -6.73 2.44
N GLY A 183 0.35 -5.51 2.08
CA GLY A 183 0.59 -4.96 0.75
C GLY A 183 2.06 -4.64 0.48
N GLY A 184 2.93 -4.56 1.50
CA GLY A 184 4.37 -4.36 1.33
C GLY A 184 5.02 -5.46 0.48
N PRO A 185 4.91 -6.75 0.85
CA PRO A 185 5.33 -7.87 0.01
C PRO A 185 4.74 -7.86 -1.41
N CYS A 186 3.47 -7.48 -1.55
CA CYS A 186 2.85 -7.29 -2.87
C CYS A 186 3.51 -6.14 -3.64
N GLY A 187 3.87 -5.06 -2.96
CA GLY A 187 4.60 -3.93 -3.54
C GLY A 187 5.97 -4.33 -4.08
N TRP A 188 6.72 -5.18 -3.34
CA TRP A 188 7.98 -5.74 -3.81
C TRP A 188 7.80 -6.59 -5.07
N ALA A 189 6.78 -7.46 -5.10
CA ALA A 189 6.47 -8.31 -6.26
C ALA A 189 6.07 -7.47 -7.48
N LEU A 190 5.20 -6.49 -7.29
CA LEU A 190 4.82 -5.55 -8.36
C LEU A 190 6.01 -4.75 -8.87
N ALA A 191 6.92 -4.29 -7.99
CA ALA A 191 8.11 -3.56 -8.41
C ALA A 191 9.07 -4.43 -9.23
N ALA A 192 9.24 -5.70 -8.86
CA ALA A 192 10.03 -6.65 -9.64
C ALA A 192 9.42 -6.90 -11.04
N LYS A 193 8.10 -7.03 -11.13
CA LYS A 193 7.38 -7.21 -12.40
C LYS A 193 7.33 -5.94 -13.26
N GLY A 194 7.16 -4.78 -12.63
CA GLY A 194 7.09 -3.50 -13.33
C GLY A 194 8.42 -3.02 -13.91
N GLY A 195 9.55 -3.51 -13.35
CA GLY A 195 10.88 -3.14 -13.83
C GLY A 195 11.06 -1.62 -13.88
N ASP A 196 11.53 -1.12 -15.02
CA ASP A 196 11.83 0.31 -15.24
C ASP A 196 10.60 1.24 -15.17
N LYS A 197 9.38 0.68 -15.16
CA LYS A 197 8.17 1.48 -14.95
C LYS A 197 7.97 1.89 -13.49
N VAL A 198 8.67 1.28 -12.55
CA VAL A 198 8.58 1.63 -11.14
C VAL A 198 9.74 2.54 -10.75
N GLU A 199 9.43 3.81 -10.49
CA GLU A 199 10.42 4.87 -10.23
C GLU A 199 10.88 4.91 -8.77
N ALA A 200 10.01 4.55 -7.82
CA ALA A 200 10.32 4.50 -6.39
C ALA A 200 9.31 3.62 -5.64
N ILE A 201 9.65 3.24 -4.41
CA ILE A 201 8.77 2.50 -3.51
C ILE A 201 8.70 3.22 -2.16
N VAL A 202 7.47 3.40 -1.65
CA VAL A 202 7.19 3.84 -0.29
C VAL A 202 6.44 2.71 0.42
N ALA A 203 7.12 1.99 1.29
CA ALA A 203 6.55 0.88 2.05
C ALA A 203 6.14 1.37 3.44
N ILE A 204 4.83 1.46 3.66
CA ILE A 204 4.24 1.90 4.92
C ILE A 204 4.04 0.68 5.81
N GLU A 205 4.74 0.64 6.96
CA GLU A 205 4.56 -0.44 7.93
C GLU A 205 4.63 -1.86 7.29
N PRO A 206 5.59 -2.14 6.36
CA PRO A 206 5.55 -3.35 5.55
C PRO A 206 5.61 -4.60 6.40
N LEU A 207 4.80 -5.59 6.05
CA LEU A 207 4.77 -6.89 6.70
C LEU A 207 5.95 -7.76 6.22
N GLY A 208 7.15 -7.22 6.33
CA GLY A 208 8.40 -7.91 6.06
C GLY A 208 9.06 -7.56 4.72
N TYR A 209 10.15 -8.23 4.49
CA TYR A 209 11.02 -8.15 3.32
C TYR A 209 11.22 -9.55 2.74
N PRO A 210 11.71 -9.67 1.50
CA PRO A 210 11.99 -10.98 0.90
C PRO A 210 12.85 -11.89 1.79
N GLY A 211 12.39 -13.13 2.00
CA GLY A 211 13.06 -14.12 2.84
C GLY A 211 12.86 -13.97 4.36
N MET A 212 12.09 -12.95 4.80
CA MET A 212 11.77 -12.79 6.22
C MET A 212 10.62 -13.71 6.64
N VAL A 213 10.83 -14.46 7.71
CA VAL A 213 9.73 -15.12 8.44
C VAL A 213 9.07 -14.09 9.33
N HIS A 214 7.76 -13.90 9.18
CA HIS A 214 7.02 -12.92 9.97
C HIS A 214 6.99 -13.31 11.45
N PRO A 215 7.08 -12.35 12.40
CA PRO A 215 7.07 -12.64 13.84
C PRO A 215 5.84 -13.41 14.32
N LEU A 216 4.70 -13.30 13.64
CA LEU A 216 3.49 -14.07 13.94
C LEU A 216 3.58 -15.54 13.50
N GLY A 217 4.66 -15.94 12.84
CA GLY A 217 4.88 -17.33 12.42
C GLY A 217 3.93 -17.88 11.36
N THR A 218 3.00 -17.06 10.88
CA THR A 218 1.94 -17.46 9.92
C THR A 218 2.21 -17.04 8.49
N PHE A 219 3.23 -16.21 8.26
CA PHE A 219 3.53 -15.66 6.96
C PHE A 219 5.00 -15.89 6.62
N GLU A 220 5.23 -16.51 5.49
CA GLU A 220 6.54 -16.59 4.87
C GLU A 220 6.55 -15.68 3.65
N ASN A 221 7.64 -14.96 3.49
CA ASN A 221 7.88 -14.16 2.30
C ASN A 221 9.02 -14.82 1.53
N ASP A 222 8.70 -15.45 0.42
CA ASP A 222 9.64 -16.19 -0.42
C ASP A 222 10.07 -15.41 -1.68
N LEU A 223 9.77 -14.11 -1.76
CA LEU A 223 10.17 -13.26 -2.88
C LEU A 223 11.67 -13.34 -3.21
N CYS A 224 12.51 -13.67 -2.22
CA CYS A 224 13.95 -13.89 -2.40
C CYS A 224 14.36 -15.36 -2.54
N ALA A 225 13.51 -16.32 -2.22
CA ALA A 225 13.84 -17.75 -2.27
C ALA A 225 13.90 -18.26 -3.72
N ALA A 226 13.14 -17.63 -4.60
CA ALA A 226 13.24 -17.89 -6.03
C ALA A 226 13.42 -16.54 -6.74
N PRO A 227 14.63 -16.14 -7.14
CA PRO A 227 14.79 -14.98 -7.99
C PRO A 227 13.94 -15.23 -9.24
N TYR A 228 12.96 -14.36 -9.49
CA TYR A 228 12.14 -14.45 -10.69
C TYR A 228 13.08 -14.41 -11.88
N ALA A 229 13.12 -15.48 -12.66
CA ALA A 229 13.97 -15.53 -13.83
C ALA A 229 13.61 -14.36 -14.77
N GLY A 230 14.50 -13.40 -14.92
CA GLY A 230 14.31 -12.21 -15.73
C GLY A 230 13.56 -11.06 -15.06
N ALA A 231 13.22 -11.15 -13.78
CA ALA A 231 12.63 -10.02 -13.05
C ALA A 231 13.72 -9.02 -12.60
N ALA A 232 13.36 -7.73 -12.55
CA ALA A 232 14.22 -6.68 -12.01
C ALA A 232 14.35 -6.82 -10.48
N ASP A 233 15.48 -6.35 -9.92
CA ASP A 233 15.59 -6.21 -8.47
C ASP A 233 14.58 -5.13 -8.01
N PRO A 234 13.61 -5.44 -7.14
CA PRO A 234 12.65 -4.46 -6.66
C PRO A 234 13.31 -3.30 -5.88
N PHE A 235 14.54 -3.47 -5.42
CA PHE A 235 15.27 -2.49 -4.62
C PHE A 235 16.28 -1.66 -5.41
N ASP A 236 16.41 -1.88 -6.72
CA ASP A 236 17.29 -1.09 -7.59
C ASP A 236 16.67 0.28 -7.97
N ARG A 237 16.15 0.96 -6.95
CA ARG A 237 15.46 2.27 -7.05
C ARG A 237 15.37 2.92 -5.67
N PRO A 238 14.97 4.22 -5.57
CA PRO A 238 14.69 4.85 -4.28
C PRO A 238 13.62 4.10 -3.48
N VAL A 239 13.91 3.80 -2.23
CA VAL A 239 12.98 3.11 -1.31
C VAL A 239 12.89 3.87 0.01
N ALA A 240 11.66 4.14 0.47
CA ALA A 240 11.38 4.54 1.84
C ALA A 240 10.64 3.42 2.58
N ILE A 241 11.03 3.18 3.84
CA ILE A 241 10.22 2.43 4.79
C ILE A 241 9.73 3.41 5.84
N VAL A 242 8.41 3.46 6.05
CA VAL A 242 7.77 4.40 6.99
C VAL A 242 7.25 3.64 8.20
N THR A 243 7.58 4.13 9.39
CA THR A 243 7.26 3.47 10.66
C THR A 243 6.66 4.47 11.64
N GLY A 244 5.49 4.12 12.21
CA GLY A 244 4.84 4.86 13.27
C GLY A 244 5.54 4.69 14.63
N GLU A 245 5.37 5.66 15.53
CA GLU A 245 5.97 5.60 16.86
C GLU A 245 5.37 4.51 17.75
N ALA A 246 4.04 4.34 17.68
CA ALA A 246 3.29 3.44 18.55
C ALA A 246 2.97 2.08 17.92
N THR A 247 3.53 1.77 16.76
CA THR A 247 3.25 0.52 16.04
C THR A 247 3.88 -0.70 16.69
N TRP A 248 3.23 -1.85 16.57
CA TRP A 248 3.79 -3.16 16.92
C TRP A 248 4.82 -3.68 15.91
N MET A 249 4.96 -2.99 14.77
CA MET A 249 5.86 -3.39 13.67
C MET A 249 7.28 -2.80 13.79
N ARG A 250 7.60 -2.02 14.82
CA ARG A 250 8.90 -1.28 14.89
C ARG A 250 10.12 -2.15 14.65
N GLU A 251 10.21 -3.30 15.31
CA GLU A 251 11.35 -4.21 15.16
C GLU A 251 11.39 -4.86 13.77
N ALA A 252 10.24 -5.30 13.26
CA ALA A 252 10.14 -5.89 11.92
C ALA A 252 10.51 -4.86 10.84
N ASN A 253 10.04 -3.63 10.96
CA ASN A 253 10.37 -2.55 10.04
C ASN A 253 11.84 -2.14 10.13
N ALA A 254 12.45 -2.16 11.31
CA ALA A 254 13.89 -1.91 11.45
C ALA A 254 14.72 -2.98 10.74
N ARG A 255 14.30 -4.25 10.80
CA ARG A 255 14.96 -5.34 10.05
C ARG A 255 14.75 -5.19 8.54
N ALA A 256 13.55 -4.84 8.10
CA ALA A 256 13.28 -4.55 6.69
C ALA A 256 14.12 -3.37 6.18
N ALA A 257 14.24 -2.32 6.99
CA ALA A 257 15.08 -1.16 6.68
C ALA A 257 16.57 -1.53 6.55
N ALA A 258 17.08 -2.36 7.45
CA ALA A 258 18.45 -2.87 7.36
C ALA A 258 18.67 -3.69 6.08
N PHE A 259 17.72 -4.58 5.77
CA PHE A 259 17.79 -5.40 4.56
C PHE A 259 17.82 -4.56 3.27
N VAL A 260 17.00 -3.52 3.16
CA VAL A 260 16.99 -2.65 1.98
C VAL A 260 18.25 -1.79 1.91
N ARG A 261 18.67 -1.19 3.04
CA ARG A 261 19.88 -0.35 3.12
C ARG A 261 21.14 -1.12 2.67
N ASP A 262 21.26 -2.39 3.05
CA ASP A 262 22.43 -3.20 2.76
C ASP A 262 22.56 -3.53 1.25
N ARG A 263 21.57 -3.22 0.44
CA ARG A 263 21.61 -3.27 -1.03
C ARG A 263 22.24 -2.04 -1.70
N GLY A 264 22.54 -0.98 -0.94
CA GLY A 264 23.35 0.14 -1.39
C GLY A 264 22.65 1.19 -2.25
N ASN A 265 21.32 1.13 -2.36
CA ASN A 265 20.55 2.09 -3.16
C ASN A 265 20.11 3.32 -2.34
N VAL A 266 19.47 4.30 -2.99
CA VAL A 266 18.87 5.44 -2.30
C VAL A 266 17.76 4.93 -1.36
N PHE A 267 18.02 5.01 -0.06
CA PHE A 267 17.15 4.45 0.95
C PHE A 267 16.95 5.42 2.12
N GLU A 268 15.73 5.52 2.64
CA GLU A 268 15.41 6.24 3.86
C GLU A 268 14.47 5.41 4.76
N HIS A 269 14.82 5.27 6.03
CA HIS A 269 13.90 4.78 7.06
C HIS A 269 13.26 5.99 7.73
N ILE A 270 12.03 6.30 7.35
CA ILE A 270 11.25 7.42 7.88
C ILE A 270 10.55 6.93 9.15
N ARG A 271 11.12 7.28 10.31
CA ARG A 271 10.45 7.12 11.61
C ARG A 271 9.70 8.41 11.88
N LEU A 272 8.38 8.34 11.97
CA LEU A 272 7.53 9.53 12.00
C LEU A 272 7.87 10.47 13.18
N GLU A 273 8.21 9.93 14.35
CA GLU A 273 8.61 10.71 15.52
C GLU A 273 9.88 11.55 15.28
N GLU A 274 10.79 11.10 14.43
CA GLU A 274 12.00 11.85 14.06
C GLU A 274 11.68 13.07 13.18
N HIS A 275 10.48 13.10 12.58
CA HIS A 275 9.94 14.21 11.81
C HIS A 275 8.89 15.04 12.57
N GLY A 276 8.78 14.85 13.91
CA GLY A 276 7.82 15.56 14.75
C GLY A 276 6.37 15.06 14.62
N ILE A 277 6.17 13.88 14.02
CA ILE A 277 4.87 13.24 13.83
C ILE A 277 4.81 12.03 14.76
N GLY A 278 4.33 12.20 15.99
CA GLY A 278 4.29 11.16 17.01
C GLY A 278 2.90 10.58 17.26
N GLY A 279 2.85 9.50 18.06
CA GLY A 279 1.63 8.85 18.52
C GLY A 279 0.93 7.95 17.50
N ASN A 280 1.51 7.76 16.32
CA ASN A 280 0.92 6.96 15.26
C ASN A 280 1.14 5.46 15.49
N GLY A 281 0.06 4.68 15.28
CA GLY A 281 0.08 3.22 15.27
C GLY A 281 0.40 2.65 13.89
N HIS A 282 -0.32 1.59 13.51
CA HIS A 282 -0.11 0.88 12.25
C HIS A 282 -0.91 1.47 11.07
N MET A 283 -2.07 2.08 11.35
CA MET A 283 -3.01 2.55 10.32
C MET A 283 -2.82 4.02 9.98
N LEU A 284 -1.60 4.40 9.58
CA LEU A 284 -1.16 5.78 9.35
C LEU A 284 -2.11 6.59 8.45
N MET A 285 -2.73 5.94 7.46
CA MET A 285 -3.66 6.58 6.53
C MET A 285 -5.03 6.88 7.14
N SER A 286 -5.38 6.21 8.24
CA SER A 286 -6.68 6.33 8.92
C SER A 286 -6.64 7.31 10.10
N GLU A 287 -5.46 7.62 10.62
CA GLU A 287 -5.23 8.39 11.84
C GLU A 287 -5.43 9.91 11.64
N ILE A 288 -5.63 10.67 12.73
CA ILE A 288 -6.06 12.08 12.67
C ILE A 288 -5.04 13.01 11.99
N ASN A 289 -3.77 12.67 12.00
CA ASN A 289 -2.68 13.41 11.38
C ASN A 289 -2.24 12.82 10.01
N SER A 290 -3.05 11.96 9.41
CA SER A 290 -2.75 11.28 8.13
C SER A 290 -2.36 12.22 6.99
N ALA A 291 -2.92 13.44 6.94
CA ALA A 291 -2.58 14.45 5.94
C ALA A 291 -1.10 14.92 6.06
N ALA A 292 -0.62 15.16 7.28
CA ALA A 292 0.77 15.56 7.51
C ALA A 292 1.75 14.44 7.10
N ILE A 293 1.36 13.18 7.28
CA ILE A 293 2.14 12.03 6.81
C ILE A 293 2.16 12.02 5.28
N ALA A 294 1.01 12.19 4.62
CA ALA A 294 0.97 12.26 3.16
C ALA A 294 1.86 13.38 2.59
N ASP A 295 1.87 14.56 3.22
CA ASP A 295 2.72 15.69 2.83
C ASP A 295 4.22 15.35 2.98
N LEU A 296 4.60 14.63 4.05
CA LEU A 296 5.96 14.13 4.24
C LEU A 296 6.36 13.14 3.14
N LEU A 297 5.45 12.24 2.75
CA LEU A 297 5.70 11.27 1.67
C LEU A 297 5.84 11.95 0.31
N VAL A 298 4.99 12.92 0.01
CA VAL A 298 5.09 13.74 -1.23
C VAL A 298 6.44 14.44 -1.27
N ALA A 299 6.86 15.08 -0.18
CA ALA A 299 8.15 15.76 -0.11
C ALA A 299 9.33 14.79 -0.28
N TRP A 300 9.25 13.58 0.28
CA TRP A 300 10.27 12.54 0.07
C TRP A 300 10.37 12.11 -1.39
N ILE A 301 9.23 11.87 -2.04
CA ILE A 301 9.16 11.49 -3.45
C ILE A 301 9.79 12.57 -4.33
N GLU A 302 9.44 13.83 -4.10
CA GLU A 302 9.99 14.96 -4.85
C GLU A 302 11.51 15.07 -4.72
N ARG A 303 12.05 14.88 -3.52
CA ARG A 303 13.51 14.86 -3.28
C ARG A 303 14.18 13.69 -4.00
N SER A 304 13.59 12.51 -3.92
CA SER A 304 14.18 11.26 -4.42
C SER A 304 14.17 11.16 -5.93
N LEU A 305 13.16 11.71 -6.60
CA LEU A 305 13.01 11.68 -8.05
C LEU A 305 13.50 12.96 -8.73
N GLY A 306 13.68 14.06 -7.99
CA GLY A 306 14.10 15.34 -8.54
C GLY A 306 13.21 15.81 -9.68
N GLY A 307 13.77 16.33 -10.76
CA GLY A 307 13.03 16.86 -11.92
C GLY A 307 12.11 15.85 -12.61
N ARG A 308 12.30 14.54 -12.42
CA ARG A 308 11.44 13.49 -13.00
C ARG A 308 10.02 13.50 -12.45
N ALA A 309 9.83 14.00 -11.22
CA ALA A 309 8.52 14.13 -10.58
C ALA A 309 7.91 15.54 -10.70
N SER A 310 8.56 16.46 -11.38
CA SER A 310 8.10 17.86 -11.49
C SER A 310 6.84 17.99 -12.34
N LEU A 311 5.97 18.93 -11.96
CA LEU A 311 4.86 19.33 -12.83
C LEU A 311 5.41 19.90 -14.15
N PRO A 312 4.74 19.67 -15.30
CA PRO A 312 5.08 20.35 -16.54
C PRO A 312 5.03 21.87 -16.34
N SER A 313 5.91 22.59 -17.03
CA SER A 313 5.87 24.05 -17.02
C SER A 313 4.52 24.55 -17.55
N SER A 314 4.03 25.68 -17.01
CA SER A 314 2.75 26.28 -17.40
C SER A 314 2.60 26.53 -18.92
N ASP A 315 3.72 26.63 -19.63
CA ASP A 315 3.74 26.85 -21.08
C ASP A 315 3.40 25.59 -21.90
N ALA A 316 3.45 24.40 -21.30
CA ALA A 316 3.10 23.13 -21.95
C ALA A 316 1.59 22.78 -21.85
N ILE A 317 0.82 23.55 -21.07
CA ILE A 317 -0.62 23.28 -20.81
C ILE A 317 -1.51 24.04 -21.82
N LEU A 318 -0.98 24.99 -22.56
CA LEU A 318 -1.71 25.87 -23.49
C LEU A 318 -1.46 25.53 -24.98
N GLY A 319 -0.82 24.45 -25.30
CA GLY A 319 -0.62 23.89 -26.67
C GLY A 319 -1.51 22.66 -26.88
#